data_a856cd281b240a2a3bb39ba9ffc80f72
#
_entry.id   a856cd281b240a2a3bb39ba9ffc80f72
#
_cell.length_a   1.000
_cell.length_b   1.000
_cell.length_c   1.000
_cell.angle_alpha   90.00
_cell.angle_beta   90.00
_cell.angle_gamma   90.00
#
_symmetry.space_group_name_H-M   'P 1'
#
loop_
_entity.id
_entity.type
_entity.pdbx_description
1 polymer ?
#
loop_
_entity_poly.entity_id
_entity_poly.type
_entity_poly.pdbx_seq_one_letter_code
_entity_poly.pdbx_strand_id
1 'polypeptide(L)'
;MADTNTYQAQANELSQKLWAIANELRGQMDASEFKNYILGVIFYRYLSERTDMYMAEILENDGVTYEEAFADDDYRPVVENWSLSKLGYVIKPENLFRNLIRKITKFENDADKFSVEDFEKAINDLVGSTMGHESNKAFDGLFNDMRLQDARLGETVADRTDMIGRVMVRVSDIDFDLQDSQFDVLGTAYMILIGLFASDAGKKGG
;
A
#
# COMPACT_ATOMS: atom_id res chain seq x y z
N MET A 1 13.27 -10.39 27.37
CA MET A 1 14.03 -9.13 27.30
C MET A 1 14.61 -8.86 25.90
N ALA A 2 14.80 -9.85 25.04
CA ALA A 2 15.23 -9.65 23.65
C ALA A 2 14.13 -8.98 22.80
N ASP A 3 12.87 -9.34 23.01
CA ASP A 3 11.74 -8.88 22.18
C ASP A 3 11.46 -7.38 22.24
N THR A 4 11.61 -6.75 23.42
CA THR A 4 11.36 -5.31 23.58
C THR A 4 12.39 -4.45 22.85
N ASN A 5 13.65 -4.93 22.78
CA ASN A 5 14.74 -4.21 22.11
C ASN A 5 14.60 -4.30 20.59
N THR A 6 14.14 -5.44 20.07
CA THR A 6 13.87 -5.67 18.64
C THR A 6 12.69 -4.81 18.18
N TYR A 7 11.58 -4.80 18.93
CA TYR A 7 10.42 -3.97 18.62
C TYR A 7 10.79 -2.47 18.58
N GLN A 8 11.55 -1.99 19.55
CA GLN A 8 11.96 -0.59 19.60
C GLN A 8 12.88 -0.22 18.43
N ALA A 9 13.75 -1.14 17.99
CA ALA A 9 14.61 -0.94 16.83
C ALA A 9 13.79 -0.85 15.54
N GLN A 10 12.84 -1.75 15.34
CA GLN A 10 11.93 -1.75 14.18
C GLN A 10 11.06 -0.47 14.14
N ALA A 11 10.51 -0.05 15.27
CA ALA A 11 9.73 1.18 15.38
C ALA A 11 10.58 2.43 15.09
N ASN A 12 11.83 2.48 15.53
CA ASN A 12 12.74 3.58 15.25
C ASN A 12 13.13 3.66 13.77
N GLU A 13 13.40 2.52 13.13
CA GLU A 13 13.69 2.45 11.70
C GLU A 13 12.49 2.91 10.88
N LEU A 14 11.30 2.40 11.20
CA LEU A 14 10.05 2.82 10.57
C LEU A 14 9.84 4.34 10.73
N SER A 15 10.07 4.87 11.93
CA SER A 15 9.95 6.31 12.20
C SER A 15 10.89 7.15 11.31
N GLN A 16 12.15 6.74 11.16
CA GLN A 16 13.13 7.44 10.33
C GLN A 16 12.70 7.43 8.86
N LYS A 17 12.24 6.29 8.34
CA LYS A 17 11.78 6.16 6.95
C LYS A 17 10.52 7.00 6.69
N LEU A 18 9.53 6.95 7.58
CA LEU A 18 8.33 7.76 7.46
C LEU A 18 8.61 9.26 7.54
N TRP A 19 9.53 9.65 8.42
CA TRP A 19 9.97 11.04 8.52
C TRP A 19 10.67 11.52 7.25
N ALA A 20 11.50 10.68 6.62
CA ALA A 20 12.14 10.98 5.34
C ALA A 20 11.11 11.19 4.22
N ILE A 21 10.09 10.33 4.13
CA ILE A 21 8.98 10.48 3.18
C ILE A 21 8.24 11.80 3.42
N ALA A 22 7.87 12.09 4.66
CA ALA A 22 7.17 13.32 5.02
C ALA A 22 7.98 14.58 4.68
N ASN A 23 9.30 14.56 4.87
CA ASN A 23 10.20 15.66 4.52
C ASN A 23 10.34 15.89 3.02
N GLU A 24 10.42 14.82 2.23
CA GLU A 24 10.54 14.90 0.78
C GLU A 24 9.31 15.57 0.15
N LEU A 25 8.16 15.39 0.79
CA LEU A 25 6.89 15.93 0.34
C LEU A 25 6.58 17.34 0.90
N ARG A 26 7.42 17.86 1.80
CA ARG A 26 7.25 19.20 2.37
C ARG A 26 7.28 20.27 1.27
N GLY A 27 6.29 21.18 1.36
CA GLY A 27 6.21 22.35 0.49
C GLY A 27 5.28 22.18 -0.72
N GLN A 28 4.77 20.98 -0.96
CA GLN A 28 3.84 20.74 -2.07
C GLN A 28 2.39 20.62 -1.60
N MET A 29 2.15 20.13 -0.39
CA MET A 29 0.83 19.97 0.21
C MET A 29 0.90 20.22 1.71
N ASP A 30 -0.23 20.44 2.37
CA ASP A 30 -0.27 20.53 3.83
C ASP A 30 0.11 19.18 4.46
N ALA A 31 0.97 19.24 5.48
CA ALA A 31 1.51 18.05 6.15
C ALA A 31 0.41 17.09 6.64
N SER A 32 -0.72 17.64 7.14
CA SER A 32 -1.85 16.83 7.60
C SER A 32 -2.54 16.03 6.50
N GLU A 33 -2.47 16.50 5.25
CA GLU A 33 -3.09 15.85 4.09
C GLU A 33 -2.19 14.75 3.54
N PHE A 34 -0.86 14.96 3.52
CA PHE A 34 0.08 13.92 3.11
C PHE A 34 -0.01 12.64 3.93
N LYS A 35 -0.32 12.77 5.21
CA LYS A 35 -0.53 11.61 6.09
C LYS A 35 -1.47 10.58 5.45
N ASN A 36 -2.57 11.01 4.87
CA ASN A 36 -3.57 10.12 4.30
C ASN A 36 -3.04 9.37 3.07
N TYR A 37 -2.23 10.02 2.24
CA TYR A 37 -1.59 9.37 1.09
C TYR A 37 -0.54 8.36 1.52
N ILE A 38 0.32 8.71 2.47
CA ILE A 38 1.34 7.79 2.99
C ILE A 38 0.68 6.57 3.64
N LEU A 39 -0.33 6.78 4.49
CA LEU A 39 -1.09 5.70 5.13
C LEU A 39 -1.79 4.83 4.10
N GLY A 40 -2.47 5.42 3.11
CA GLY A 40 -3.16 4.66 2.07
C GLY A 40 -2.21 3.77 1.27
N VAL A 41 -1.02 4.27 0.89
CA VAL A 41 0.01 3.48 0.20
C VAL A 41 0.54 2.36 1.10
N ILE A 42 0.79 2.63 2.40
CA ILE A 42 1.22 1.62 3.37
C ILE A 42 0.16 0.54 3.53
N PHE A 43 -1.11 0.90 3.67
CA PHE A 43 -2.22 -0.05 3.76
C PHE A 43 -2.31 -0.92 2.51
N TYR A 44 -2.26 -0.30 1.34
CA TYR A 44 -2.32 -1.05 0.08
C TYR A 44 -1.16 -2.04 -0.06
N ARG A 45 0.07 -1.60 0.24
CA ARG A 45 1.24 -2.47 0.25
C ARG A 45 1.07 -3.63 1.22
N TYR A 46 0.63 -3.37 2.45
CA TYR A 46 0.40 -4.42 3.45
C TYR A 46 -0.59 -5.48 2.96
N LEU A 47 -1.74 -5.05 2.41
CA LEU A 47 -2.74 -5.97 1.87
C LEU A 47 -2.18 -6.77 0.68
N SER A 48 -1.40 -6.14 -0.17
CA SER A 48 -0.74 -6.78 -1.32
C SER A 48 0.28 -7.83 -0.89
N GLU A 49 1.15 -7.52 0.07
CA GLU A 49 2.15 -8.48 0.57
C GLU A 49 1.47 -9.67 1.30
N ARG A 50 0.37 -9.42 2.01
CA ARG A 50 -0.46 -10.48 2.59
C ARG A 50 -1.05 -11.40 1.52
N THR A 51 -1.49 -10.84 0.38
CA THR A 51 -1.96 -11.63 -0.76
C THR A 51 -0.83 -12.48 -1.33
N ASP A 52 0.34 -11.89 -1.60
CA ASP A 52 1.52 -12.61 -2.11
C ASP A 52 1.90 -13.78 -1.22
N MET A 53 2.01 -13.56 0.09
CA MET A 53 2.36 -14.61 1.05
C MET A 53 1.33 -15.74 1.06
N TYR A 54 0.05 -15.41 1.09
CA TYR A 54 -1.01 -16.42 1.12
C TYR A 54 -1.07 -17.22 -0.17
N MET A 55 -0.97 -16.56 -1.33
CA MET A 55 -0.97 -17.25 -2.62
C MET A 55 0.26 -18.13 -2.80
N ALA A 56 1.45 -17.67 -2.38
CA ALA A 56 2.66 -18.49 -2.41
C ALA A 56 2.50 -19.76 -1.57
N GLU A 57 1.92 -19.66 -0.37
CA GLU A 57 1.68 -20.81 0.51
C GLU A 57 0.73 -21.85 -0.10
N ILE A 58 -0.43 -21.40 -0.62
CA ILE A 58 -1.46 -22.34 -1.10
C ILE A 58 -1.16 -22.94 -2.47
N LEU A 59 -0.39 -22.24 -3.31
CA LEU A 59 -0.03 -22.69 -4.65
C LEU A 59 1.31 -23.47 -4.70
N GLU A 60 2.03 -23.53 -3.56
CA GLU A 60 3.34 -24.22 -3.49
C GLU A 60 3.27 -25.66 -4.00
N ASN A 61 2.25 -26.42 -3.60
CA ASN A 61 2.10 -27.82 -3.97
C ASN A 61 1.67 -28.01 -5.43
N ASP A 62 1.00 -27.03 -6.01
CA ASP A 62 0.54 -27.07 -7.41
C ASP A 62 1.66 -26.68 -8.38
N GLY A 63 2.73 -26.06 -7.87
CA GLY A 63 3.89 -25.64 -8.65
C GLY A 63 3.61 -24.55 -9.67
N VAL A 64 2.55 -23.76 -9.45
CA VAL A 64 2.14 -22.63 -10.30
C VAL A 64 2.25 -21.31 -9.54
N THR A 65 2.53 -20.24 -10.26
CA THR A 65 2.53 -18.88 -9.70
C THR A 65 1.10 -18.32 -9.59
N TYR A 66 0.93 -17.28 -8.79
CA TYR A 66 -0.36 -16.61 -8.69
C TYR A 66 -0.79 -16.01 -10.04
N GLU A 67 0.17 -15.48 -10.80
CA GLU A 67 -0.06 -14.97 -12.15
C GLU A 67 -0.57 -16.05 -13.10
N GLU A 68 0.02 -17.24 -13.09
CA GLU A 68 -0.40 -18.37 -13.92
C GLU A 68 -1.78 -18.88 -13.51
N ALA A 69 -2.01 -19.09 -12.21
CA ALA A 69 -3.29 -19.52 -11.69
C ALA A 69 -4.42 -18.53 -12.00
N PHE A 70 -4.13 -17.22 -11.95
CA PHE A 70 -5.11 -16.17 -12.25
C PHE A 70 -5.37 -15.99 -13.77
N ALA A 71 -4.41 -16.33 -14.61
CA ALA A 71 -4.54 -16.30 -16.06
C ALA A 71 -5.38 -17.48 -16.61
N ASP A 72 -5.47 -18.58 -15.87
CA ASP A 72 -6.27 -19.75 -16.21
C ASP A 72 -7.76 -19.51 -15.86
N ASP A 73 -8.65 -19.60 -16.84
CA ASP A 73 -10.08 -19.27 -16.66
C ASP A 73 -10.81 -20.24 -15.71
N ASP A 74 -10.36 -21.49 -15.60
CA ASP A 74 -10.92 -22.49 -14.70
C ASP A 74 -10.36 -22.33 -13.27
N TYR A 75 -9.11 -21.88 -13.14
CA TYR A 75 -8.46 -21.75 -11.84
C TYR A 75 -8.69 -20.38 -11.18
N ARG A 76 -8.85 -19.32 -11.97
CA ARG A 76 -9.11 -17.96 -11.47
C ARG A 76 -10.24 -17.89 -10.43
N PRO A 77 -11.43 -18.43 -10.67
CA PRO A 77 -12.51 -18.39 -9.67
C PRO A 77 -12.16 -19.09 -8.35
N VAL A 78 -11.30 -20.09 -8.41
CA VAL A 78 -10.84 -20.85 -7.24
C VAL A 78 -9.94 -19.97 -6.37
N VAL A 79 -8.92 -19.35 -6.95
CA VAL A 79 -7.97 -18.49 -6.21
C VAL A 79 -8.66 -17.22 -5.69
N GLU A 80 -9.61 -16.64 -6.45
CA GLU A 80 -10.43 -15.52 -5.98
C GLU A 80 -11.26 -15.91 -4.77
N ASN A 81 -11.91 -17.07 -4.79
CA ASN A 81 -12.70 -17.57 -3.65
C ASN A 81 -11.82 -17.86 -2.44
N TRP A 82 -10.63 -18.40 -2.63
CA TRP A 82 -9.68 -18.61 -1.54
C TRP A 82 -9.25 -17.28 -0.91
N SER A 83 -8.93 -16.29 -1.74
CA SER A 83 -8.57 -14.95 -1.26
C SER A 83 -9.69 -14.30 -0.46
N LEU A 84 -10.92 -14.29 -1.00
CA LEU A 84 -12.08 -13.75 -0.31
C LEU A 84 -12.36 -14.46 1.01
N SER A 85 -12.29 -15.79 1.03
CA SER A 85 -12.58 -16.59 2.23
C SER A 85 -11.55 -16.39 3.33
N LYS A 86 -10.27 -16.24 2.98
CA LYS A 86 -9.16 -16.14 3.94
C LYS A 86 -8.81 -14.71 4.30
N LEU A 87 -8.70 -13.85 3.29
CA LEU A 87 -8.25 -12.45 3.44
C LEU A 87 -9.41 -11.46 3.50
N GLY A 88 -10.56 -11.81 2.91
CA GLY A 88 -11.72 -10.95 2.80
C GLY A 88 -11.72 -9.98 1.61
N TYR A 89 -10.73 -10.09 0.72
CA TYR A 89 -10.57 -9.25 -0.49
C TYR A 89 -9.75 -9.99 -1.55
N VAL A 90 -9.72 -9.43 -2.77
CA VAL A 90 -8.88 -9.90 -3.87
C VAL A 90 -8.03 -8.74 -4.39
N ILE A 91 -6.73 -8.96 -4.53
CA ILE A 91 -5.83 -8.11 -5.31
C ILE A 91 -5.35 -8.94 -6.50
N LYS A 92 -5.72 -8.52 -7.71
CA LYS A 92 -5.29 -9.19 -8.94
C LYS A 92 -3.77 -9.13 -9.10
N PRO A 93 -3.14 -10.13 -9.77
CA PRO A 93 -1.67 -10.14 -9.92
C PRO A 93 -1.09 -8.86 -10.50
N GLU A 94 -1.71 -8.28 -11.54
CA GLU A 94 -1.27 -7.03 -12.14
C GLU A 94 -1.32 -5.82 -11.20
N ASN A 95 -2.17 -5.89 -10.17
CA ASN A 95 -2.38 -4.84 -9.16
C ASN A 95 -1.54 -5.07 -7.89
N LEU A 96 -0.79 -6.16 -7.79
CA LEU A 96 0.12 -6.37 -6.66
C LEU A 96 1.12 -5.22 -6.54
N PHE A 97 1.39 -4.78 -5.32
CA PHE A 97 2.26 -3.63 -5.05
C PHE A 97 3.64 -3.79 -5.72
N ARG A 98 4.23 -4.99 -5.68
CA ARG A 98 5.50 -5.31 -6.35
C ARG A 98 5.44 -5.08 -7.86
N ASN A 99 4.30 -5.37 -8.49
CA ASN A 99 4.10 -5.18 -9.93
C ASN A 99 3.89 -3.70 -10.28
N LEU A 100 3.20 -2.94 -9.42
CA LEU A 100 3.10 -1.48 -9.56
C LEU A 100 4.47 -0.80 -9.40
N ILE A 101 5.28 -1.21 -8.41
CA ILE A 101 6.65 -0.72 -8.24
C ILE A 101 7.52 -1.03 -9.47
N ARG A 102 7.36 -2.22 -10.07
CA ARG A 102 8.09 -2.57 -11.30
C ARG A 102 7.73 -1.63 -12.45
N LYS A 103 6.47 -1.26 -12.62
CA LYS A 103 6.03 -0.27 -13.61
C LYS A 103 6.61 1.12 -13.37
N ILE A 104 6.91 1.48 -12.12
CA ILE A 104 7.56 2.77 -11.78
C ILE A 104 9.06 2.73 -12.09
N THR A 105 9.74 1.61 -11.77
CA THR A 105 11.21 1.56 -11.72
C THR A 105 11.87 0.85 -12.89
N LYS A 106 11.14 -0.04 -13.58
CA LYS A 106 11.68 -0.95 -14.60
C LYS A 106 10.70 -1.18 -15.76
N PHE A 107 10.07 -0.13 -16.26
CA PHE A 107 9.18 -0.24 -17.43
C PHE A 107 10.02 -0.46 -18.71
N GLU A 108 9.55 -1.32 -19.59
CA GLU A 108 10.19 -1.64 -20.88
C GLU A 108 9.73 -0.69 -21.99
N ASN A 109 8.46 -0.28 -21.93
CA ASN A 109 7.82 0.61 -22.89
C ASN A 109 7.01 1.68 -22.17
N ASP A 110 6.78 2.84 -22.81
CA ASP A 110 5.96 3.90 -22.23
C ASP A 110 4.52 3.47 -21.93
N ALA A 111 3.99 2.47 -22.64
CA ALA A 111 2.67 1.90 -22.39
C ALA A 111 2.62 1.08 -21.07
N ASP A 112 3.77 0.56 -20.61
CA ASP A 112 3.88 -0.23 -19.39
C ASP A 112 4.23 0.62 -18.18
N LYS A 113 4.48 1.93 -18.41
CA LYS A 113 4.83 2.86 -17.37
C LYS A 113 3.65 3.08 -16.42
N PHE A 114 3.95 3.12 -15.13
CA PHE A 114 2.98 3.43 -14.08
C PHE A 114 2.27 4.77 -14.34
N SER A 115 0.97 4.78 -14.12
CA SER A 115 0.15 5.98 -13.98
C SER A 115 -0.55 5.99 -12.62
N VAL A 116 -0.82 7.16 -12.08
CA VAL A 116 -1.65 7.30 -10.88
C VAL A 116 -3.04 6.69 -11.08
N GLU A 117 -3.53 6.65 -12.32
CA GLU A 117 -4.80 6.01 -12.69
C GLU A 117 -4.74 4.48 -12.55
N ASP A 118 -3.58 3.84 -12.77
CA ASP A 118 -3.38 2.41 -12.50
C ASP A 118 -3.57 2.12 -11.01
N PHE A 119 -3.04 2.97 -10.15
CA PHE A 119 -3.18 2.80 -8.71
C PHE A 119 -4.61 3.08 -8.24
N GLU A 120 -5.27 4.09 -8.78
CA GLU A 120 -6.69 4.36 -8.52
C GLU A 120 -7.56 3.16 -8.92
N LYS A 121 -7.32 2.60 -10.11
CA LYS A 121 -8.00 1.38 -10.57
C LYS A 121 -7.74 0.20 -9.64
N ALA A 122 -6.48 0.00 -9.23
CA ALA A 122 -6.10 -1.08 -8.33
C ALA A 122 -6.83 -1.00 -6.98
N ILE A 123 -6.98 0.20 -6.42
CA ILE A 123 -7.76 0.45 -5.20
C ILE A 123 -9.25 0.17 -5.43
N ASN A 124 -9.81 0.65 -6.53
CA ASN A 124 -11.22 0.45 -6.86
C ASN A 124 -11.53 -1.05 -7.08
N ASP A 125 -10.64 -1.79 -7.74
CA ASP A 125 -10.76 -3.24 -7.92
C ASP A 125 -10.72 -3.97 -6.56
N LEU A 126 -9.79 -3.59 -5.67
CA LEU A 126 -9.69 -4.13 -4.32
C LEU A 126 -10.99 -3.90 -3.53
N VAL A 127 -11.45 -2.66 -3.43
CA VAL A 127 -12.70 -2.33 -2.70
C VAL A 127 -13.90 -3.01 -3.35
N GLY A 128 -13.96 -3.01 -4.69
CA GLY A 128 -15.02 -3.69 -5.45
C GLY A 128 -15.09 -5.19 -5.18
N SER A 129 -13.95 -5.85 -4.96
CA SER A 129 -13.89 -7.28 -4.67
C SER A 129 -14.56 -7.68 -3.36
N THR A 130 -14.73 -6.74 -2.43
CA THR A 130 -15.37 -6.97 -1.13
C THR A 130 -16.89 -6.83 -1.15
N MET A 131 -17.48 -6.35 -2.25
CA MET A 131 -18.93 -6.14 -2.36
C MET A 131 -19.69 -7.44 -2.17
N GLY A 132 -20.67 -7.40 -1.25
CA GLY A 132 -21.45 -8.59 -0.87
C GLY A 132 -20.77 -9.54 0.11
N HIS A 133 -19.52 -9.24 0.52
CA HIS A 133 -18.79 -9.99 1.53
C HIS A 133 -18.82 -9.28 2.89
N GLU A 134 -18.66 -10.03 3.98
CA GLU A 134 -18.66 -9.45 5.34
C GLU A 134 -17.55 -8.41 5.55
N SER A 135 -16.43 -8.57 4.85
CA SER A 135 -15.30 -7.64 4.87
C SER A 135 -15.61 -6.26 4.28
N ASN A 136 -16.65 -6.10 3.47
CA ASN A 136 -16.98 -4.83 2.80
C ASN A 136 -17.03 -3.66 3.78
N LYS A 137 -17.63 -3.85 4.97
CA LYS A 137 -17.71 -2.79 5.99
C LYS A 137 -16.34 -2.36 6.52
N ALA A 138 -15.37 -3.27 6.58
CA ALA A 138 -14.01 -2.96 7.04
C ALA A 138 -13.23 -2.17 6.00
N PHE A 139 -13.51 -2.36 4.70
CA PHE A 139 -12.86 -1.67 3.59
C PHE A 139 -13.58 -0.40 3.17
N ASP A 140 -14.85 -0.24 3.57
CA ASP A 140 -15.61 0.98 3.31
C ASP A 140 -14.95 2.16 4.02
N GLY A 141 -14.55 3.15 3.25
CA GLY A 141 -13.89 4.36 3.75
C GLY A 141 -12.37 4.24 3.96
N LEU A 142 -11.74 3.05 3.88
CA LEU A 142 -10.30 2.88 4.13
C LEU A 142 -9.42 3.79 3.25
N PHE A 143 -9.81 3.99 1.99
CA PHE A 143 -9.08 4.80 1.02
C PHE A 143 -9.77 6.13 0.67
N ASN A 144 -10.90 6.47 1.32
CA ASN A 144 -11.70 7.66 0.98
C ASN A 144 -10.94 8.97 1.13
N ASP A 145 -10.00 9.05 2.08
CA ASP A 145 -9.20 10.25 2.32
C ASP A 145 -8.00 10.37 1.37
N MET A 146 -7.71 9.32 0.59
CA MET A 146 -6.64 9.29 -0.41
C MET A 146 -7.20 9.62 -1.81
N ARG A 147 -7.38 10.91 -2.07
CA ARG A 147 -7.96 11.38 -3.35
C ARG A 147 -6.86 11.55 -4.40
N LEU A 148 -6.66 10.53 -5.23
CA LEU A 148 -5.60 10.52 -6.26
C LEU A 148 -5.84 11.51 -7.42
N GLN A 149 -7.07 12.02 -7.56
CA GLN A 149 -7.43 13.06 -8.54
C GLN A 149 -7.24 14.50 -8.02
N ASP A 150 -6.78 14.66 -6.77
CA ASP A 150 -6.63 15.98 -6.16
C ASP A 150 -5.51 16.79 -6.84
N ALA A 151 -5.84 18.00 -7.30
CA ALA A 151 -4.90 18.92 -7.94
C ALA A 151 -3.73 19.34 -7.03
N ARG A 152 -3.87 19.16 -5.72
CA ARG A 152 -2.80 19.42 -4.74
C ARG A 152 -1.67 18.41 -4.82
N LEU A 153 -1.93 17.20 -5.36
CA LEU A 153 -0.88 16.23 -5.71
C LEU A 153 -0.11 16.63 -6.96
N GLY A 154 -0.71 17.41 -7.83
CA GLY A 154 -0.18 17.87 -9.10
C GLY A 154 -1.31 18.34 -10.02
N GLU A 155 -1.06 19.36 -10.81
CA GLU A 155 -2.07 19.92 -11.71
C GLU A 155 -2.42 18.96 -12.84
N THR A 156 -1.43 18.23 -13.33
CA THR A 156 -1.61 17.25 -14.41
C THR A 156 -1.61 15.82 -13.88
N VAL A 157 -2.09 14.88 -14.69
CA VAL A 157 -1.97 13.43 -14.39
C VAL A 157 -0.50 13.02 -14.26
N ALA A 158 0.39 13.61 -15.09
CA ALA A 158 1.82 13.32 -15.03
C ALA A 158 2.45 13.76 -13.70
N ASP A 159 2.09 14.96 -13.20
CA ASP A 159 2.58 15.47 -11.92
C ASP A 159 2.09 14.60 -10.76
N ARG A 160 0.83 14.20 -10.76
CA ARG A 160 0.26 13.30 -9.74
C ARG A 160 0.89 11.92 -9.80
N THR A 161 1.16 11.40 -11.00
CA THR A 161 1.86 10.13 -11.22
C THR A 161 3.26 10.16 -10.63
N ASP A 162 4.01 11.23 -10.88
CA ASP A 162 5.35 11.40 -10.33
C ASP A 162 5.33 11.49 -8.79
N MET A 163 4.40 12.25 -8.24
CA MET A 163 4.25 12.41 -6.80
C MET A 163 3.92 11.08 -6.10
N ILE A 164 2.88 10.40 -6.55
CA ILE A 164 2.45 9.11 -5.94
C ILE A 164 3.50 8.03 -6.20
N GLY A 165 4.11 8.00 -7.38
CA GLY A 165 5.20 7.09 -7.70
C GLY A 165 6.37 7.22 -6.73
N ARG A 166 6.79 8.44 -6.41
CA ARG A 166 7.84 8.68 -5.38
C ARG A 166 7.43 8.17 -4.01
N VAL A 167 6.20 8.43 -3.57
CA VAL A 167 5.69 7.91 -2.29
C VAL A 167 5.72 6.39 -2.27
N MET A 168 5.25 5.74 -3.35
CA MET A 168 5.22 4.28 -3.46
C MET A 168 6.62 3.67 -3.42
N VAL A 169 7.60 4.26 -4.13
CA VAL A 169 8.99 3.80 -4.09
C VAL A 169 9.58 3.93 -2.69
N ARG A 170 9.37 5.06 -2.02
CA ARG A 170 9.84 5.24 -0.63
C ARG A 170 9.19 4.27 0.34
N VAL A 171 7.89 4.04 0.20
CA VAL A 171 7.18 3.04 1.01
C VAL A 171 7.71 1.64 0.71
N SER A 172 8.13 1.33 -0.53
CA SER A 172 8.70 0.03 -0.88
C SER A 172 10.04 -0.28 -0.17
N ASP A 173 10.76 0.76 0.27
CA ASP A 173 12.02 0.62 1.01
C ASP A 173 11.83 0.30 2.52
N ILE A 174 10.58 0.32 3.01
CA ILE A 174 10.28 -0.04 4.40
C ILE A 174 10.21 -1.57 4.50
N ASP A 175 10.89 -2.16 5.47
CA ASP A 175 10.70 -3.56 5.82
C ASP A 175 9.47 -3.69 6.73
N PHE A 176 8.45 -4.43 6.29
CA PHE A 176 7.25 -4.65 7.09
C PHE A 176 7.36 -5.86 8.02
N ASP A 177 8.36 -6.73 7.80
CA ASP A 177 8.57 -7.95 8.58
C ASP A 177 7.26 -8.71 8.91
N LEU A 178 6.48 -8.99 7.87
CA LEU A 178 5.15 -9.61 8.01
C LEU A 178 5.20 -11.03 8.59
N GLN A 179 6.38 -11.63 8.66
CA GLN A 179 6.61 -12.94 9.31
C GLN A 179 6.68 -12.79 10.83
N ASP A 180 7.09 -11.62 11.35
CA ASP A 180 7.03 -11.33 12.77
C ASP A 180 5.63 -10.85 13.16
N SER A 181 4.82 -11.79 13.68
CA SER A 181 3.44 -11.50 14.11
C SER A 181 3.35 -10.54 15.31
N GLN A 182 4.48 -10.19 15.93
CA GLN A 182 4.53 -9.30 17.11
C GLN A 182 4.66 -7.82 16.72
N PHE A 183 5.17 -7.52 15.53
CA PHE A 183 5.33 -6.14 15.08
C PHE A 183 4.10 -5.65 14.30
N ASP A 184 3.29 -4.81 14.93
CA ASP A 184 2.18 -4.12 14.28
C ASP A 184 2.69 -2.91 13.47
N VAL A 185 3.11 -3.17 12.24
CA VAL A 185 3.61 -2.13 11.33
C VAL A 185 2.56 -1.06 11.02
N LEU A 186 1.30 -1.45 10.86
CA LEU A 186 0.22 -0.52 10.51
C LEU A 186 -0.12 0.40 11.67
N GLY A 187 -0.34 -0.15 12.86
CA GLY A 187 -0.61 0.63 14.06
C GLY A 187 0.56 1.53 14.43
N THR A 188 1.79 1.03 14.32
CA THR A 188 3.00 1.80 14.59
C THR A 188 3.18 2.95 13.59
N ALA A 189 3.00 2.71 12.28
CA ALA A 189 3.05 3.73 11.24
C ALA A 189 2.00 4.83 11.46
N TYR A 190 0.78 4.44 11.80
CA TYR A 190 -0.31 5.37 12.11
C TYR A 190 0.05 6.30 13.27
N MET A 191 0.54 5.75 14.38
CA MET A 191 0.93 6.53 15.58
C MET A 191 2.11 7.48 15.30
N ILE A 192 3.10 7.02 14.53
CA ILE A 192 4.25 7.85 14.14
C ILE A 192 3.78 9.02 13.28
N LEU A 193 2.96 8.78 12.26
CA LEU A 193 2.47 9.82 11.35
C LEU A 193 1.60 10.84 12.07
N ILE A 194 0.73 10.41 12.98
CA ILE A 194 -0.04 11.35 13.83
C ILE A 194 0.92 12.24 14.64
N GLY A 195 1.93 11.66 15.27
CA GLY A 195 2.91 12.42 16.07
C GLY A 195 3.70 13.43 15.23
N LEU A 196 4.15 13.05 14.03
CA LEU A 196 4.90 13.92 13.11
C LEU A 196 4.06 15.13 12.68
N PHE A 197 2.80 14.91 12.34
CA PHE A 197 1.94 15.97 11.81
C PHE A 197 1.26 16.82 12.89
N ALA A 198 1.08 16.31 14.11
CA ALA A 198 0.63 17.10 15.24
C ALA A 198 1.66 18.16 15.64
N SER A 199 2.95 17.85 15.54
CA SER A 199 4.03 18.79 15.85
C SER A 199 4.15 19.94 14.83
N ASP A 200 3.80 19.70 13.56
CA ASP A 200 3.83 20.70 12.50
C ASP A 200 2.60 21.66 12.57
N ALA A 201 1.45 21.17 13.01
CA ALA A 201 0.28 22.01 13.25
C ALA A 201 0.49 23.01 14.41
N GLY A 202 1.24 22.60 15.44
CA GLY A 202 1.59 23.46 16.58
C GLY A 202 2.57 24.59 16.23
N LYS A 203 3.37 24.44 15.16
CA LYS A 203 4.33 25.47 14.72
C LYS A 203 3.74 26.57 13.84
N LYS A 204 2.54 26.37 13.28
CA LYS A 204 1.83 27.36 12.44
C LYS A 204 0.88 28.25 13.24
N GLY A 205 0.70 28.00 14.54
CA GLY A 205 -0.22 28.74 15.44
C GLY A 205 0.48 29.66 16.45
N GLY A 206 1.76 29.96 16.27
CA GLY A 206 2.52 30.87 17.12
C GLY A 206 3.02 32.10 16.38
#